data_07b898c73310c21f2b2c08474a8017c7
#
_entry.id   07b898c73310c21f2b2c08474a8017c7
#
_cell.length_a   1.000
_cell.length_b   1.000
_cell.length_c   1.000
_cell.angle_alpha   90.00
_cell.angle_beta   90.00
_cell.angle_gamma   90.00
#
_symmetry.space_group_name_H-M   'P 1'
#
loop_
_entity.id
_entity.type
_entity.pdbx_description
1 polymer ?
#
loop_
_entity_poly.entity_id
_entity_poly.type
_entity_poly.pdbx_seq_one_letter_code
_entity_poly.pdbx_strand_id
1 'polypeptide(L)'
;MASTLAHQTGFCYGMVKPLSMGMKVVYQDVWDPDQMLDAVETEQIVWTVSATAFAMDMVAAQRRHSRDLSSFKYFICGGAPIPPRVVEEAADVLGAELIAVWGMTENMVVTTTRPGDTVELVSNSDGTPIEWMEIRVITEKGTYASAGEEGSLQTRGSSQALGYFHREDLYAAANPEEDWFDTGDVARLRPDGGIRIVGRTKDIVIRGGENVPVSEIESLILRHPLVDEVAIIGVPDERLGERACAVVSSSSTGLSLSDLTEFLEELGTAKQFWPEELALMSEMPRTPSGKIQKFKLREYLDGSATT
;
A
#
# COMPACT_ATOMS: atom_id res chain seq x y z
N MET A 1 -6.45 -17.80 -3.88
CA MET A 1 -5.13 -17.14 -3.73
C MET A 1 -4.62 -16.77 -5.12
N ALA A 2 -4.61 -15.48 -5.41
CA ALA A 2 -4.08 -14.91 -6.67
C ALA A 2 -2.67 -14.31 -6.50
N SER A 3 -2.25 -14.02 -5.27
CA SER A 3 -0.87 -13.59 -5.03
C SER A 3 0.12 -14.68 -5.39
N THR A 4 1.17 -14.30 -6.13
CA THR A 4 2.18 -15.26 -6.61
C THR A 4 2.86 -16.00 -5.44
N LEU A 5 3.08 -17.30 -5.59
CA LEU A 5 3.80 -18.12 -4.60
C LEU A 5 5.29 -17.74 -4.47
N ALA A 6 5.84 -17.03 -5.45
CA ALA A 6 7.20 -16.50 -5.38
C ALA A 6 7.33 -15.24 -4.49
N HIS A 7 6.20 -14.65 -4.10
CA HIS A 7 6.15 -13.54 -3.15
C HIS A 7 5.77 -14.06 -1.76
N GLN A 8 6.28 -13.41 -0.71
CA GLN A 8 6.03 -13.86 0.68
C GLN A 8 4.53 -14.00 1.00
N THR A 9 3.67 -13.14 0.46
CA THR A 9 2.21 -13.22 0.68
C THR A 9 1.66 -14.54 0.15
N GLY A 10 1.95 -14.89 -1.11
CA GLY A 10 1.51 -16.16 -1.70
C GLY A 10 2.12 -17.37 -1.01
N PHE A 11 3.43 -17.32 -0.71
CA PHE A 11 4.12 -18.40 -0.01
C PHE A 11 3.54 -18.66 1.38
N CYS A 12 3.42 -17.63 2.20
CA CYS A 12 2.98 -17.80 3.60
C CYS A 12 1.50 -18.11 3.71
N TYR A 13 0.66 -17.35 3.00
CA TYR A 13 -0.80 -17.47 3.14
C TYR A 13 -1.44 -18.41 2.13
N GLY A 14 -0.79 -18.69 1.01
CA GLY A 14 -1.25 -19.65 0.02
C GLY A 14 -0.69 -21.05 0.21
N MET A 15 0.49 -21.23 0.80
CA MET A 15 1.12 -22.54 0.96
C MET A 15 1.35 -22.92 2.42
N VAL A 16 2.13 -22.14 3.17
CA VAL A 16 2.54 -22.53 4.53
C VAL A 16 1.33 -22.59 5.48
N LYS A 17 0.51 -21.54 5.52
CA LYS A 17 -0.66 -21.49 6.41
C LYS A 17 -1.71 -22.57 6.10
N PRO A 18 -2.13 -22.78 4.84
CA PRO A 18 -3.06 -23.87 4.53
C PRO A 18 -2.53 -25.25 4.91
N LEU A 19 -1.26 -25.53 4.64
CA LEU A 19 -0.64 -26.83 5.02
C LEU A 19 -0.59 -27.02 6.52
N SER A 20 -0.20 -25.98 7.28
CA SER A 20 -0.08 -26.08 8.75
C SER A 20 -1.42 -26.19 9.46
N MET A 21 -2.50 -25.66 8.86
CA MET A 21 -3.83 -25.61 9.48
C MET A 21 -4.83 -26.58 8.85
N GLY A 22 -4.43 -27.37 7.84
CA GLY A 22 -5.33 -28.28 7.13
C GLY A 22 -6.45 -27.55 6.37
N MET A 23 -6.14 -26.36 5.82
CA MET A 23 -7.13 -25.55 5.13
C MET A 23 -7.20 -25.91 3.64
N LYS A 24 -8.40 -25.84 3.06
CA LYS A 24 -8.58 -25.81 1.61
C LYS A 24 -8.06 -24.49 1.05
N VAL A 25 -7.33 -24.53 -0.04
CA VAL A 25 -6.89 -23.36 -0.78
C VAL A 25 -7.24 -23.51 -2.24
N VAL A 26 -7.73 -22.43 -2.86
CA VAL A 26 -8.01 -22.32 -4.29
C VAL A 26 -6.99 -21.36 -4.89
N TYR A 27 -6.25 -21.81 -5.90
CA TYR A 27 -5.24 -21.01 -6.58
C TYR A 27 -5.77 -20.50 -7.91
N GLN A 28 -5.36 -19.30 -8.27
CA GLN A 28 -5.54 -18.72 -9.58
C GLN A 28 -4.17 -18.32 -10.10
N ASP A 29 -3.77 -18.84 -11.25
CA ASP A 29 -2.44 -18.63 -11.85
C ASP A 29 -2.36 -17.34 -12.67
N VAL A 30 -3.48 -16.97 -13.31
CA VAL A 30 -3.64 -15.69 -14.01
C VAL A 30 -4.78 -14.92 -13.34
N TRP A 31 -4.52 -13.67 -12.96
CA TRP A 31 -5.54 -12.87 -12.32
C TRP A 31 -6.73 -12.59 -13.24
N ASP A 32 -7.88 -12.97 -12.77
CA ASP A 32 -9.18 -12.69 -13.40
C ASP A 32 -10.21 -12.49 -12.26
N PRO A 33 -10.72 -11.27 -12.05
CA PRO A 33 -11.61 -10.98 -10.94
C PRO A 33 -12.98 -11.69 -11.08
N ASP A 34 -13.46 -11.95 -12.30
CA ASP A 34 -14.70 -12.70 -12.50
C ASP A 34 -14.55 -14.16 -12.08
N GLN A 35 -13.46 -14.83 -12.48
CA GLN A 35 -13.14 -16.19 -12.01
C GLN A 35 -12.90 -16.26 -10.50
N MET A 36 -12.30 -15.21 -9.92
CA MET A 36 -12.12 -15.16 -8.46
C MET A 36 -13.46 -15.12 -7.74
N LEU A 37 -14.43 -14.33 -8.22
CA LEU A 37 -15.76 -14.24 -7.62
C LEU A 37 -16.57 -15.53 -7.85
N ASP A 38 -16.46 -16.16 -9.02
CA ASP A 38 -17.04 -17.46 -9.29
C ASP A 38 -16.49 -18.54 -8.33
N ALA A 39 -15.19 -18.49 -8.05
CA ALA A 39 -14.55 -19.37 -7.06
C ALA A 39 -15.02 -19.08 -5.63
N VAL A 40 -15.26 -17.82 -5.26
CA VAL A 40 -15.84 -17.48 -3.94
C VAL A 40 -17.20 -18.15 -3.79
N GLU A 41 -18.07 -18.04 -4.78
CA GLU A 41 -19.41 -18.63 -4.75
C GLU A 41 -19.38 -20.16 -4.73
N THR A 42 -18.63 -20.78 -5.66
CA THR A 42 -18.65 -22.24 -5.84
C THR A 42 -17.86 -23.00 -4.78
N GLU A 43 -16.73 -22.46 -4.32
CA GLU A 43 -15.83 -23.09 -3.36
C GLU A 43 -16.04 -22.60 -1.93
N GLN A 44 -17.01 -21.69 -1.74
CA GLN A 44 -17.37 -21.11 -0.43
C GLN A 44 -16.15 -20.52 0.28
N ILE A 45 -15.39 -19.68 -0.45
CA ILE A 45 -14.17 -19.05 0.06
C ILE A 45 -14.54 -18.05 1.16
N VAL A 46 -13.84 -18.14 2.30
CA VAL A 46 -14.10 -17.30 3.48
C VAL A 46 -13.24 -16.03 3.46
N TRP A 47 -12.00 -16.11 2.97
CA TRP A 47 -11.09 -14.98 2.96
C TRP A 47 -10.04 -15.09 1.85
N THR A 48 -9.47 -13.94 1.50
CA THR A 48 -8.28 -13.86 0.65
C THR A 48 -7.29 -12.84 1.20
N VAL A 49 -6.05 -12.87 0.70
CA VAL A 49 -5.05 -11.84 0.97
C VAL A 49 -4.41 -11.40 -0.33
N SER A 50 -4.45 -10.09 -0.60
CA SER A 50 -3.92 -9.50 -1.84
C SER A 50 -3.68 -8.00 -1.68
N ALA A 51 -3.09 -7.38 -2.70
CA ALA A 51 -2.93 -5.93 -2.74
C ALA A 51 -4.26 -5.21 -3.07
N THR A 52 -4.27 -3.90 -2.85
CA THR A 52 -5.44 -3.02 -3.02
C THR A 52 -6.09 -3.12 -4.40
N ALA A 53 -5.27 -3.24 -5.47
CA ALA A 53 -5.78 -3.35 -6.84
C ALA A 53 -6.72 -4.55 -7.03
N PHE A 54 -6.41 -5.69 -6.40
CA PHE A 54 -7.27 -6.88 -6.48
C PHE A 54 -8.64 -6.66 -5.84
N ALA A 55 -8.72 -5.90 -4.74
CA ALA A 55 -9.99 -5.54 -4.12
C ALA A 55 -10.83 -4.66 -5.05
N MET A 56 -10.21 -3.67 -5.67
CA MET A 56 -10.87 -2.78 -6.64
C MET A 56 -11.41 -3.55 -7.83
N ASP A 57 -10.64 -4.46 -8.40
CA ASP A 57 -11.05 -5.31 -9.53
C ASP A 57 -12.23 -6.20 -9.14
N MET A 58 -12.20 -6.83 -7.96
CA MET A 58 -13.32 -7.64 -7.46
C MET A 58 -14.59 -6.82 -7.26
N VAL A 59 -14.49 -5.60 -6.68
CA VAL A 59 -15.62 -4.69 -6.55
C VAL A 59 -16.21 -4.34 -7.90
N ALA A 60 -15.38 -3.99 -8.88
CA ALA A 60 -15.83 -3.67 -10.24
C ALA A 60 -16.49 -4.87 -10.91
N ALA A 61 -15.94 -6.08 -10.77
CA ALA A 61 -16.50 -7.31 -11.34
C ALA A 61 -17.84 -7.66 -10.68
N GLN A 62 -17.97 -7.56 -9.36
CA GLN A 62 -19.21 -7.85 -8.63
C GLN A 62 -20.35 -6.89 -9.02
N ARG A 63 -20.01 -5.61 -9.29
CA ARG A 63 -20.99 -4.64 -9.79
C ARG A 63 -21.48 -4.96 -11.20
N ARG A 64 -20.61 -5.50 -12.07
CA ARG A 64 -20.99 -5.89 -13.43
C ARG A 64 -21.85 -7.14 -13.46
N HIS A 65 -21.50 -8.12 -12.64
CA HIS A 65 -22.19 -9.40 -12.57
C HIS A 65 -22.19 -9.91 -11.14
N SER A 66 -23.36 -9.90 -10.50
CA SER A 66 -23.51 -10.25 -9.09
C SER A 66 -23.41 -11.76 -8.87
N ARG A 67 -22.63 -12.18 -7.84
CA ARG A 67 -22.50 -13.55 -7.32
C ARG A 67 -22.93 -13.59 -5.87
N ASP A 68 -23.22 -14.79 -5.37
CA ASP A 68 -23.42 -15.01 -3.94
C ASP A 68 -22.06 -15.05 -3.22
N LEU A 69 -21.76 -13.98 -2.51
CA LEU A 69 -20.54 -13.84 -1.71
C LEU A 69 -20.79 -14.03 -0.20
N SER A 70 -21.89 -14.68 0.19
CA SER A 70 -22.28 -14.83 1.59
C SER A 70 -21.24 -15.58 2.47
N SER A 71 -20.41 -16.41 1.85
CA SER A 71 -19.27 -17.09 2.50
C SER A 71 -18.07 -16.19 2.74
N PHE A 72 -17.89 -15.12 1.94
CA PHE A 72 -16.71 -14.27 1.94
C PHE A 72 -16.78 -13.27 3.10
N LYS A 73 -15.88 -13.38 4.07
CA LYS A 73 -15.91 -12.61 5.32
C LYS A 73 -14.80 -11.58 5.39
N TYR A 74 -13.61 -11.89 4.87
CA TYR A 74 -12.46 -11.03 5.05
C TYR A 74 -11.66 -10.86 3.76
N PHE A 75 -11.36 -9.61 3.45
CA PHE A 75 -10.34 -9.25 2.48
C PHE A 75 -9.13 -8.69 3.24
N ILE A 76 -8.06 -9.48 3.37
CA ILE A 76 -6.82 -9.04 4.00
C ILE A 76 -6.02 -8.27 2.93
N CYS A 77 -5.75 -6.99 3.19
CA CYS A 77 -5.22 -6.07 2.20
C CYS A 77 -3.93 -5.42 2.69
N GLY A 78 -2.91 -5.40 1.85
CA GLY A 78 -1.64 -4.75 2.19
C GLY A 78 -0.69 -4.64 1.01
N GLY A 79 0.47 -4.07 1.29
CA GLY A 79 1.54 -3.90 0.31
C GLY A 79 1.43 -2.66 -0.58
N ALA A 80 0.35 -1.90 -0.46
CA ALA A 80 0.12 -0.59 -1.07
C ALA A 80 -0.82 0.23 -0.16
N PRO A 81 -0.87 1.57 -0.30
CA PRO A 81 -1.87 2.37 0.40
C PRO A 81 -3.29 1.88 0.13
N ILE A 82 -4.13 1.89 1.17
CA ILE A 82 -5.52 1.47 1.08
C ILE A 82 -6.40 2.73 1.16
N PRO A 83 -7.01 3.16 0.02
CA PRO A 83 -7.91 4.30 0.03
C PRO A 83 -9.18 4.01 0.85
N PRO A 84 -9.74 4.99 1.57
CA PRO A 84 -10.99 4.85 2.32
C PRO A 84 -12.12 4.24 1.50
N ARG A 85 -12.26 4.68 0.25
CA ARG A 85 -13.26 4.15 -0.70
C ARG A 85 -13.17 2.62 -0.85
N VAL A 86 -11.97 2.05 -0.89
CA VAL A 86 -11.80 0.60 -1.05
C VAL A 86 -12.29 -0.16 0.17
N VAL A 87 -12.11 0.41 1.37
CA VAL A 87 -12.62 -0.16 2.64
C VAL A 87 -14.15 -0.18 2.64
N GLU A 88 -14.77 0.95 2.27
CA GLU A 88 -16.23 1.10 2.16
C GLU A 88 -16.81 0.14 1.12
N GLU A 89 -16.24 0.13 -0.09
CA GLU A 89 -16.70 -0.71 -1.19
C GLU A 89 -16.52 -2.21 -0.93
N ALA A 90 -15.48 -2.62 -0.21
CA ALA A 90 -15.32 -4.02 0.22
C ALA A 90 -16.47 -4.47 1.13
N ALA A 91 -16.89 -3.63 2.06
CA ALA A 91 -18.04 -3.91 2.92
C ALA A 91 -19.36 -3.90 2.15
N ASP A 92 -19.60 -2.87 1.34
CA ASP A 92 -20.89 -2.64 0.69
C ASP A 92 -21.15 -3.58 -0.50
N VAL A 93 -20.09 -3.90 -1.27
CA VAL A 93 -20.22 -4.64 -2.55
C VAL A 93 -19.82 -6.10 -2.41
N LEU A 94 -18.74 -6.38 -1.64
CA LEU A 94 -18.28 -7.76 -1.45
C LEU A 94 -18.82 -8.38 -0.16
N GLY A 95 -19.44 -7.61 0.73
CA GLY A 95 -19.93 -8.08 2.02
C GLY A 95 -18.80 -8.54 2.96
N ALA A 96 -17.58 -8.09 2.72
CA ALA A 96 -16.38 -8.51 3.43
C ALA A 96 -15.75 -7.38 4.24
N GLU A 97 -15.33 -7.68 5.46
CA GLU A 97 -14.49 -6.77 6.24
C GLU A 97 -13.09 -6.70 5.61
N LEU A 98 -12.61 -5.49 5.33
CA LEU A 98 -11.25 -5.27 4.91
C LEU A 98 -10.36 -5.19 6.14
N ILE A 99 -9.33 -6.04 6.19
CA ILE A 99 -8.31 -6.06 7.22
C ILE A 99 -7.02 -5.48 6.62
N ALA A 100 -6.64 -4.30 7.06
CA ALA A 100 -5.38 -3.71 6.64
C ALA A 100 -4.20 -4.41 7.31
N VAL A 101 -3.15 -4.71 6.55
CA VAL A 101 -1.90 -5.26 7.06
C VAL A 101 -0.72 -4.50 6.50
N TRP A 102 0.26 -4.22 7.35
CA TRP A 102 1.56 -3.75 6.93
C TRP A 102 2.64 -4.76 7.30
N GLY A 103 3.59 -4.90 6.40
CA GLY A 103 4.74 -5.77 6.55
C GLY A 103 5.59 -5.80 5.30
N MET A 104 6.72 -6.47 5.37
CA MET A 104 7.68 -6.59 4.28
C MET A 104 8.30 -7.99 4.28
N THR A 105 9.07 -8.32 3.25
CA THR A 105 9.68 -9.65 3.11
C THR A 105 10.57 -10.00 4.31
N GLU A 106 11.22 -9.02 4.87
CA GLU A 106 12.19 -9.15 5.97
C GLU A 106 11.54 -9.46 7.32
N ASN A 107 10.26 -9.12 7.53
CA ASN A 107 9.59 -9.28 8.84
C ASN A 107 8.15 -9.80 8.75
N MET A 108 7.70 -10.21 7.56
CA MET A 108 6.34 -10.73 7.36
C MET A 108 5.28 -9.65 7.67
N VAL A 109 4.13 -10.03 8.21
CA VAL A 109 3.16 -9.09 8.76
C VAL A 109 3.64 -8.62 10.13
N VAL A 110 3.70 -7.32 10.32
CA VAL A 110 4.11 -6.67 11.57
C VAL A 110 2.93 -6.02 12.26
N THR A 111 2.10 -5.27 11.50
CA THR A 111 0.89 -4.64 12.05
C THR A 111 -0.34 -5.07 11.26
N THR A 112 -1.48 -5.05 11.92
CA THR A 112 -2.77 -5.35 11.28
C THR A 112 -3.90 -4.66 12.04
N THR A 113 -4.94 -4.24 11.31
CA THR A 113 -6.25 -3.95 11.90
C THR A 113 -6.93 -5.26 12.30
N ARG A 114 -8.03 -5.19 13.03
CA ARG A 114 -8.72 -6.37 13.58
C ARG A 114 -10.13 -6.53 13.02
N PRO A 115 -10.68 -7.74 12.95
CA PRO A 115 -12.09 -7.92 12.68
C PRO A 115 -12.95 -7.11 13.65
N GLY A 116 -13.94 -6.40 13.12
CA GLY A 116 -14.82 -5.51 13.88
C GLY A 116 -14.29 -4.08 14.05
N ASP A 117 -13.10 -3.76 13.57
CA ASP A 117 -12.62 -2.37 13.51
C ASP A 117 -13.52 -1.55 12.57
N THR A 118 -13.75 -0.29 12.92
CA THR A 118 -14.59 0.59 12.09
C THR A 118 -13.93 0.93 10.77
N VAL A 119 -14.73 1.20 9.74
CA VAL A 119 -14.26 1.65 8.42
C VAL A 119 -13.34 2.88 8.58
N GLU A 120 -13.69 3.80 9.46
CA GLU A 120 -12.88 4.99 9.75
C GLU A 120 -11.48 4.62 10.29
N LEU A 121 -11.40 3.64 11.22
CA LEU A 121 -10.12 3.17 11.74
C LEU A 121 -9.29 2.51 10.63
N VAL A 122 -9.85 1.57 9.89
CA VAL A 122 -9.16 0.82 8.84
C VAL A 122 -8.66 1.75 7.73
N SER A 123 -9.45 2.79 7.40
CA SER A 123 -9.08 3.78 6.37
C SER A 123 -7.91 4.69 6.80
N ASN A 124 -7.69 4.86 8.10
CA ASN A 124 -6.70 5.78 8.66
C ASN A 124 -5.59 5.10 9.47
N SER A 125 -5.46 3.77 9.34
CA SER A 125 -4.49 2.98 10.09
C SER A 125 -3.93 1.84 9.25
N ASP A 126 -2.65 1.55 9.44
CA ASP A 126 -2.04 0.31 8.95
C ASP A 126 -1.95 -0.74 10.09
N GLY A 127 -2.73 -0.52 11.14
CA GLY A 127 -2.94 -1.43 12.27
C GLY A 127 -1.99 -1.26 13.44
N THR A 128 -2.20 -2.11 14.44
CA THR A 128 -1.36 -2.25 15.63
C THR A 128 -0.47 -3.47 15.50
N PRO A 129 0.67 -3.53 16.22
CA PRO A 129 1.56 -4.69 16.19
C PRO A 129 0.83 -6.00 16.51
N ILE A 130 1.24 -7.07 15.83
CA ILE A 130 0.86 -8.43 16.20
C ILE A 130 1.66 -8.86 17.43
N GLU A 131 1.16 -9.88 18.16
CA GLU A 131 1.62 -10.26 19.51
C GLU A 131 3.14 -10.47 19.64
N TRP A 132 3.81 -10.95 18.58
CA TRP A 132 5.25 -11.28 18.60
C TRP A 132 6.11 -10.30 17.83
N MET A 133 5.58 -9.13 17.47
CA MET A 133 6.29 -8.05 16.81
C MET A 133 6.22 -6.77 17.63
N GLU A 134 7.31 -6.04 17.63
CA GLU A 134 7.43 -4.71 18.22
C GLU A 134 7.72 -3.70 17.13
N ILE A 135 7.26 -2.48 17.32
CA ILE A 135 7.55 -1.34 16.47
C ILE A 135 8.06 -0.17 17.30
N ARG A 136 8.86 0.66 16.67
CA ARG A 136 9.19 2.00 17.16
C ARG A 136 9.30 2.97 15.98
N VAL A 137 8.99 4.22 16.24
CA VAL A 137 9.14 5.31 15.26
C VAL A 137 10.21 6.26 15.81
N ILE A 138 11.25 6.51 15.02
CA ILE A 138 12.36 7.39 15.39
C ILE A 138 12.26 8.68 14.60
N THR A 139 12.07 9.80 15.31
CA THR A 139 11.98 11.12 14.69
C THR A 139 13.31 11.54 14.05
N GLU A 140 13.31 12.56 13.21
CA GLU A 140 14.54 13.14 12.63
C GLU A 140 15.54 13.60 13.67
N LYS A 141 15.09 13.89 14.90
CA LYS A 141 15.94 14.27 16.04
C LYS A 141 16.61 13.07 16.74
N GLY A 142 16.33 11.83 16.26
CA GLY A 142 16.84 10.61 16.88
C GLY A 142 16.13 10.22 18.19
N THR A 143 14.94 10.77 18.47
CA THR A 143 14.14 10.44 19.65
C THR A 143 12.95 9.54 19.29
N TYR A 144 12.41 8.82 20.26
CA TYR A 144 11.16 8.09 20.09
C TYR A 144 10.01 9.05 19.80
N ALA A 145 9.21 8.75 18.77
CA ALA A 145 8.04 9.55 18.43
C ALA A 145 6.94 9.41 19.49
N SER A 146 6.29 10.52 19.78
CA SER A 146 5.02 10.54 20.50
C SER A 146 3.85 10.34 19.54
N ALA A 147 2.65 10.08 20.05
CA ALA A 147 1.45 9.96 19.23
C ALA A 147 1.24 11.22 18.37
N GLY A 148 1.05 11.03 17.07
CA GLY A 148 0.91 12.07 16.06
C GLY A 148 2.22 12.48 15.39
N GLU A 149 3.39 12.14 15.95
CA GLU A 149 4.68 12.43 15.33
C GLU A 149 5.06 11.36 14.29
N GLU A 150 5.87 11.77 13.33
CA GLU A 150 6.39 10.95 12.23
C GLU A 150 7.87 10.67 12.40
N GLY A 151 8.32 9.58 11.78
CA GLY A 151 9.73 9.22 11.74
C GLY A 151 9.99 7.88 11.05
N SER A 152 11.25 7.46 11.06
CA SER A 152 11.67 6.17 10.54
C SER A 152 11.03 5.04 11.35
N LEU A 153 10.34 4.13 10.66
CA LEU A 153 9.73 2.95 11.26
C LEU A 153 10.78 1.86 11.41
N GLN A 154 10.96 1.40 12.63
CA GLN A 154 11.80 0.26 12.95
C GLN A 154 10.98 -0.85 13.60
N THR A 155 11.37 -2.09 13.34
CA THR A 155 10.67 -3.29 13.79
C THR A 155 11.60 -4.27 14.47
N ARG A 156 11.04 -5.07 15.38
CA ARG A 156 11.74 -6.16 16.05
C ARG A 156 10.76 -7.30 16.32
N GLY A 157 11.20 -8.53 16.22
CA GLY A 157 10.37 -9.67 16.64
C GLY A 157 10.73 -10.98 15.98
N SER A 158 9.95 -12.01 16.31
CA SER A 158 10.28 -13.39 15.96
C SER A 158 10.13 -13.74 14.49
N SER A 159 9.44 -12.92 13.70
CA SER A 159 9.32 -13.10 12.24
C SER A 159 10.38 -12.33 11.43
N GLN A 160 11.27 -11.59 12.09
CA GLN A 160 12.35 -10.89 11.42
C GLN A 160 13.33 -11.88 10.77
N ALA A 161 13.73 -11.60 9.52
CA ALA A 161 14.72 -12.38 8.79
C ALA A 161 16.06 -12.38 9.53
N LEU A 162 16.80 -13.47 9.39
CA LEU A 162 18.13 -13.62 10.01
C LEU A 162 19.23 -12.90 9.21
N GLY A 163 18.96 -12.50 7.97
CA GLY A 163 19.91 -11.83 7.11
C GLY A 163 19.55 -11.93 5.63
N TYR A 164 20.35 -11.28 4.79
CA TYR A 164 20.33 -11.46 3.34
C TYR A 164 21.43 -12.41 2.93
N PHE A 165 21.07 -13.44 2.15
CA PHE A 165 22.01 -14.44 1.70
C PHE A 165 23.15 -13.80 0.85
N HIS A 166 24.40 -14.00 1.28
CA HIS A 166 25.61 -13.38 0.71
C HIS A 166 25.59 -11.84 0.65
N ARG A 167 24.79 -11.18 1.49
CA ARG A 167 24.72 -9.72 1.59
C ARG A 167 24.53 -9.26 3.04
N GLU A 168 25.39 -9.80 3.90
CA GLU A 168 25.44 -9.48 5.33
C GLU A 168 25.66 -7.97 5.57
N ASP A 169 26.40 -7.33 4.66
CA ASP A 169 26.66 -5.89 4.65
C ASP A 169 25.36 -5.07 4.59
N LEU A 170 24.44 -5.46 3.72
CA LEU A 170 23.15 -4.75 3.58
C LEU A 170 22.24 -5.00 4.78
N TYR A 171 22.24 -6.22 5.31
CA TYR A 171 21.43 -6.53 6.47
C TYR A 171 21.94 -5.80 7.71
N ALA A 172 23.25 -5.74 7.92
CA ALA A 172 23.86 -4.99 9.02
C ALA A 172 23.56 -3.47 8.91
N ALA A 173 23.58 -2.91 7.69
CA ALA A 173 23.22 -1.52 7.46
C ALA A 173 21.76 -1.20 7.80
N ALA A 174 20.85 -2.18 7.63
CA ALA A 174 19.44 -2.05 7.99
C ALA A 174 19.16 -2.33 9.48
N ASN A 175 20.16 -2.77 10.25
CA ASN A 175 20.07 -3.01 11.70
C ASN A 175 21.06 -2.12 12.45
N PRO A 176 20.85 -0.81 12.51
CA PRO A 176 21.78 0.13 13.13
C PRO A 176 21.91 -0.06 14.64
N GLU A 177 20.90 -0.65 15.26
CA GLU A 177 20.90 -1.06 16.67
C GLU A 177 20.56 -2.54 16.75
N GLU A 178 21.07 -3.22 17.78
CA GLU A 178 20.87 -4.64 17.99
C GLU A 178 19.37 -5.00 17.98
N ASP A 179 19.00 -5.93 17.09
CA ASP A 179 17.65 -6.46 16.87
C ASP A 179 16.60 -5.49 16.29
N TRP A 180 16.90 -4.22 16.06
CA TRP A 180 15.98 -3.27 15.44
C TRP A 180 16.27 -3.09 13.95
N PHE A 181 15.34 -3.56 13.13
CA PHE A 181 15.42 -3.46 11.68
C PHE A 181 14.79 -2.14 11.19
N ASP A 182 15.58 -1.33 10.50
CA ASP A 182 15.09 -0.13 9.81
C ASP A 182 14.39 -0.55 8.52
N THR A 183 13.09 -0.29 8.45
CA THR A 183 12.26 -0.72 7.34
C THR A 183 12.42 0.13 6.09
N GLY A 184 12.98 1.32 6.23
CA GLY A 184 13.00 2.36 5.20
C GLY A 184 11.62 2.98 4.93
N ASP A 185 10.59 2.62 5.71
CA ASP A 185 9.30 3.27 5.69
C ASP A 185 9.24 4.39 6.74
N VAL A 186 8.53 5.45 6.43
CA VAL A 186 8.20 6.53 7.37
C VAL A 186 6.78 6.32 7.87
N ALA A 187 6.59 6.34 9.17
CA ALA A 187 5.30 6.13 9.80
C ALA A 187 4.96 7.24 10.78
N ARG A 188 3.67 7.55 10.90
CA ARG A 188 3.10 8.36 11.98
C ARG A 188 2.62 7.42 13.07
N LEU A 189 3.10 7.64 14.31
CA LEU A 189 2.65 6.88 15.47
C LEU A 189 1.24 7.33 15.87
N ARG A 190 0.34 6.37 16.09
CA ARG A 190 -1.04 6.63 16.48
C ARG A 190 -1.23 6.55 18.01
N PRO A 191 -2.29 7.20 18.55
CA PRO A 191 -2.58 7.13 20.01
C PRO A 191 -2.87 5.73 20.54
N ASP A 192 -3.36 4.83 19.67
CA ASP A 192 -3.65 3.42 19.99
C ASP A 192 -2.42 2.50 19.96
N GLY A 193 -1.22 3.06 19.71
CA GLY A 193 0.02 2.32 19.54
C GLY A 193 0.18 1.69 18.15
N GLY A 194 -0.75 1.93 17.25
CA GLY A 194 -0.66 1.56 15.84
C GLY A 194 0.11 2.57 15.02
N ILE A 195 0.16 2.34 13.72
CA ILE A 195 0.86 3.22 12.77
C ILE A 195 -0.04 3.62 11.60
N ARG A 196 0.36 4.72 10.94
CA ARG A 196 -0.02 5.05 9.58
C ARG A 196 1.26 5.24 8.78
N ILE A 197 1.44 4.46 7.72
CA ILE A 197 2.55 4.64 6.78
C ILE A 197 2.30 5.91 5.98
N VAL A 198 3.25 6.83 6.01
CA VAL A 198 3.16 8.12 5.32
C VAL A 198 4.07 8.18 4.09
N GLY A 199 5.00 7.25 3.96
CA GLY A 199 5.87 7.15 2.79
C GLY A 199 7.04 6.20 2.99
N ARG A 200 7.99 6.26 2.06
CA ARG A 200 9.28 5.59 2.14
C ARG A 200 10.39 6.61 2.11
N THR A 201 11.43 6.41 2.89
CA THR A 201 12.60 7.30 2.91
C THR A 201 13.19 7.53 1.52
N LYS A 202 13.18 6.50 0.65
CA LYS A 202 13.67 6.56 -0.74
C LYS A 202 12.68 7.16 -1.75
N ASP A 203 11.41 7.31 -1.37
CA ASP A 203 10.32 7.82 -2.22
C ASP A 203 9.78 9.16 -1.72
N ILE A 204 10.38 9.72 -0.69
CA ILE A 204 10.08 11.09 -0.22
C ILE A 204 10.46 12.05 -1.33
N VAL A 205 9.55 12.95 -1.67
CA VAL A 205 9.82 14.10 -2.54
C VAL A 205 10.21 15.27 -1.63
N ILE A 206 11.45 15.74 -1.77
CA ILE A 206 11.97 16.84 -0.94
C ILE A 206 11.86 18.14 -1.76
N ARG A 207 10.79 18.90 -1.52
CA ARG A 207 10.49 20.14 -2.21
C ARG A 207 10.89 21.36 -1.38
N GLY A 208 11.94 22.04 -1.78
CA GLY A 208 12.40 23.25 -1.09
C GLY A 208 12.80 23.01 0.37
N GLY A 209 13.24 21.80 0.71
CA GLY A 209 13.60 21.39 2.07
C GLY A 209 12.44 20.86 2.90
N GLU A 210 11.21 20.79 2.36
CA GLU A 210 10.05 20.18 3.00
C GLU A 210 9.73 18.81 2.39
N ASN A 211 9.38 17.85 3.23
CA ASN A 211 8.95 16.53 2.80
C ASN A 211 7.48 16.57 2.35
N VAL A 212 7.23 16.20 1.09
CA VAL A 212 5.86 16.02 0.59
C VAL A 212 5.30 14.70 1.13
N PRO A 213 4.13 14.68 1.77
CA PRO A 213 3.50 13.46 2.27
C PRO A 213 2.88 12.65 1.11
N VAL A 214 3.74 12.04 0.29
CA VAL A 214 3.41 11.41 -0.99
C VAL A 214 2.22 10.46 -0.89
N SER A 215 2.23 9.55 0.08
CA SER A 215 1.14 8.55 0.24
C SER A 215 -0.20 9.18 0.61
N GLU A 216 -0.19 10.28 1.38
CA GLU A 216 -1.39 11.02 1.73
C GLU A 216 -1.96 11.73 0.49
N ILE A 217 -1.11 12.41 -0.27
CA ILE A 217 -1.52 13.11 -1.50
C ILE A 217 -2.02 12.13 -2.56
N GLU A 218 -1.35 10.99 -2.76
CA GLU A 218 -1.82 9.91 -3.62
C GLU A 218 -3.22 9.42 -3.18
N SER A 219 -3.43 9.20 -1.88
CA SER A 219 -4.71 8.76 -1.33
C SER A 219 -5.84 9.78 -1.55
N LEU A 220 -5.51 11.08 -1.48
CA LEU A 220 -6.47 12.15 -1.76
C LEU A 220 -6.81 12.21 -3.25
N ILE A 221 -5.81 12.19 -4.13
CA ILE A 221 -5.99 12.24 -5.58
C ILE A 221 -6.78 11.03 -6.10
N LEU A 222 -6.60 9.84 -5.52
CA LEU A 222 -7.39 8.64 -5.85
C LEU A 222 -8.91 8.79 -5.58
N ARG A 223 -9.32 9.80 -4.82
CA ARG A 223 -10.75 10.12 -4.61
C ARG A 223 -11.34 10.95 -5.76
N HIS A 224 -10.52 11.48 -6.64
CA HIS A 224 -10.97 12.28 -7.77
C HIS A 224 -11.68 11.38 -8.80
N PRO A 225 -12.89 11.77 -9.30
CA PRO A 225 -13.72 10.90 -10.17
C PRO A 225 -13.07 10.45 -11.48
N LEU A 226 -12.09 11.22 -11.97
CA LEU A 226 -11.39 10.94 -13.24
C LEU A 226 -10.05 10.21 -13.04
N VAL A 227 -9.71 9.81 -11.82
CA VAL A 227 -8.43 9.15 -11.50
C VAL A 227 -8.68 7.67 -11.20
N ASP A 228 -8.13 6.79 -12.01
CA ASP A 228 -8.15 5.35 -11.77
C ASP A 228 -6.96 4.94 -10.89
N GLU A 229 -5.76 5.47 -11.19
CA GLU A 229 -4.54 5.21 -10.44
C GLU A 229 -3.65 6.45 -10.40
N VAL A 230 -2.86 6.59 -9.35
CA VAL A 230 -1.88 7.67 -9.21
C VAL A 230 -0.61 7.21 -8.52
N ALA A 231 0.52 7.76 -8.94
CA ALA A 231 1.78 7.70 -8.23
C ALA A 231 2.44 9.08 -8.27
N ILE A 232 2.88 9.60 -7.12
CA ILE A 232 3.65 10.84 -7.06
C ILE A 232 5.13 10.49 -7.09
N ILE A 233 5.84 11.17 -8.00
CA ILE A 233 7.26 11.01 -8.27
C ILE A 233 7.95 12.35 -8.07
N GLY A 234 9.08 12.35 -7.35
CA GLY A 234 9.99 13.50 -7.34
C GLY A 234 10.69 13.62 -8.67
N VAL A 235 10.59 14.78 -9.30
CA VAL A 235 11.35 15.15 -10.52
C VAL A 235 12.34 16.27 -10.17
N PRO A 236 13.56 16.25 -10.71
CA PRO A 236 14.58 17.26 -10.39
C PRO A 236 14.11 18.69 -10.71
N ASP A 237 14.42 19.62 -9.81
CA ASP A 237 14.17 21.06 -9.99
C ASP A 237 15.38 21.88 -9.51
N GLU A 238 15.86 22.80 -10.34
CA GLU A 238 17.07 23.58 -10.02
C GLU A 238 16.92 24.48 -8.80
N ARG A 239 15.71 24.92 -8.46
CA ARG A 239 15.43 25.84 -7.36
C ARG A 239 14.98 25.12 -6.08
N LEU A 240 14.16 24.09 -6.22
CA LEU A 240 13.51 23.41 -5.10
C LEU A 240 14.18 22.08 -4.75
N GLY A 241 15.17 21.63 -5.54
CA GLY A 241 15.74 20.30 -5.46
C GLY A 241 14.87 19.30 -6.21
N GLU A 242 13.64 19.12 -5.75
CA GLU A 242 12.63 18.31 -6.43
C GLU A 242 11.28 19.04 -6.52
N ARG A 243 10.47 18.66 -7.52
CA ARG A 243 9.05 18.96 -7.63
C ARG A 243 8.25 17.68 -7.66
N ALA A 244 6.99 17.75 -7.21
CA ALA A 244 6.09 16.60 -7.24
C ALA A 244 5.41 16.51 -8.62
N CYS A 245 5.60 15.38 -9.31
CA CYS A 245 4.87 15.02 -10.52
C CYS A 245 3.84 13.95 -10.20
N ALA A 246 2.56 14.22 -10.48
CA ALA A 246 1.51 13.21 -10.44
C ALA A 246 1.51 12.41 -11.74
N VAL A 247 1.86 11.14 -11.69
CA VAL A 247 1.64 10.20 -12.80
C VAL A 247 0.30 9.54 -12.58
N VAL A 248 -0.61 9.69 -13.52
CA VAL A 248 -2.01 9.25 -13.38
C VAL A 248 -2.40 8.34 -14.54
N SER A 249 -3.08 7.23 -14.24
CA SER A 249 -3.88 6.54 -15.23
C SER A 249 -5.35 6.96 -15.09
N SER A 250 -6.00 7.17 -16.23
CA SER A 250 -7.40 7.60 -16.29
C SER A 250 -8.07 6.96 -17.50
N SER A 251 -9.21 6.31 -17.27
CA SER A 251 -10.10 5.83 -18.34
C SER A 251 -10.88 6.98 -19.01
N SER A 252 -10.88 8.15 -18.39
CA SER A 252 -11.54 9.35 -18.90
C SER A 252 -10.55 10.26 -19.61
N THR A 253 -11.04 11.00 -20.62
CA THR A 253 -10.23 12.02 -21.33
C THR A 253 -10.41 13.38 -20.70
N GLY A 254 -9.35 14.19 -20.69
CA GLY A 254 -9.41 15.61 -20.35
C GLY A 254 -8.99 15.97 -18.92
N LEU A 255 -8.48 15.03 -18.13
CA LEU A 255 -7.91 15.35 -16.81
C LEU A 255 -6.69 16.28 -16.98
N SER A 256 -6.70 17.39 -16.28
CA SER A 256 -5.63 18.40 -16.26
C SER A 256 -5.02 18.53 -14.85
N LEU A 257 -3.86 19.18 -14.77
CA LEU A 257 -3.25 19.51 -13.47
C LEU A 257 -4.15 20.44 -12.65
N SER A 258 -4.86 21.38 -13.30
CA SER A 258 -5.80 22.27 -12.62
C SER A 258 -6.91 21.49 -11.91
N ASP A 259 -7.48 20.47 -12.56
CA ASP A 259 -8.54 19.66 -11.95
C ASP A 259 -8.05 18.99 -10.67
N LEU A 260 -6.82 18.45 -10.67
CA LEU A 260 -6.23 17.82 -9.48
C LEU A 260 -5.94 18.85 -8.37
N THR A 261 -5.40 20.02 -8.72
CA THR A 261 -5.05 21.03 -7.73
C THR A 261 -6.28 21.72 -7.14
N GLU A 262 -7.33 21.98 -7.95
CA GLU A 262 -8.62 22.47 -7.46
C GLU A 262 -9.28 21.46 -6.51
N PHE A 263 -9.26 20.19 -6.86
CA PHE A 263 -9.77 19.13 -6.00
C PHE A 263 -9.00 19.02 -4.66
N LEU A 264 -7.66 19.14 -4.68
CA LEU A 264 -6.85 19.16 -3.46
C LEU A 264 -7.12 20.43 -2.61
N GLU A 265 -7.40 21.57 -3.26
CA GLU A 265 -7.83 22.82 -2.57
C GLU A 265 -9.17 22.62 -1.86
N GLU A 266 -10.15 22.02 -2.52
CA GLU A 266 -11.47 21.69 -1.93
C GLU A 266 -11.33 20.76 -0.71
N LEU A 267 -10.35 19.85 -0.72
CA LEU A 267 -10.04 18.97 0.40
C LEU A 267 -9.21 19.64 1.51
N GLY A 268 -8.84 20.93 1.34
CA GLY A 268 -8.08 21.71 2.32
C GLY A 268 -6.59 21.35 2.39
N THR A 269 -6.05 20.70 1.37
CA THR A 269 -4.63 20.33 1.31
C THR A 269 -3.76 21.57 1.11
N ALA A 270 -2.66 21.66 1.88
CA ALA A 270 -1.73 22.78 1.77
C ALA A 270 -1.02 22.81 0.41
N LYS A 271 -0.92 24.01 -0.20
CA LYS A 271 -0.39 24.20 -1.57
C LYS A 271 1.04 23.69 -1.78
N GLN A 272 1.86 23.68 -0.74
CA GLN A 272 3.24 23.17 -0.83
C GLN A 272 3.31 21.67 -1.12
N PHE A 273 2.23 20.92 -0.92
CA PHE A 273 2.15 19.48 -1.15
C PHE A 273 1.48 19.10 -2.47
N TRP A 274 0.97 20.09 -3.21
CA TRP A 274 0.31 19.84 -4.49
C TRP A 274 1.33 19.39 -5.55
N PRO A 275 0.93 18.49 -6.45
CA PRO A 275 1.75 18.21 -7.62
C PRO A 275 1.86 19.46 -8.50
N GLU A 276 3.02 19.65 -9.09
CA GLU A 276 3.33 20.77 -9.98
C GLU A 276 3.39 20.33 -11.44
N GLU A 277 3.40 19.01 -11.66
CA GLU A 277 3.35 18.38 -12.98
C GLU A 277 2.34 17.24 -12.99
N LEU A 278 1.77 16.98 -14.17
CA LEU A 278 0.87 15.86 -14.44
C LEU A 278 1.38 15.10 -15.66
N ALA A 279 1.61 13.80 -15.52
CA ALA A 279 1.86 12.88 -16.61
C ALA A 279 0.71 11.86 -16.69
N LEU A 280 0.13 11.72 -17.88
CA LEU A 280 -0.94 10.74 -18.12
C LEU A 280 -0.36 9.48 -18.76
N MET A 281 -0.75 8.33 -18.24
CA MET A 281 -0.39 7.02 -18.78
C MET A 281 -1.65 6.20 -19.02
N SER A 282 -1.63 5.34 -20.01
CA SER A 282 -2.73 4.39 -20.27
C SER A 282 -2.72 3.23 -19.25
N GLU A 283 -1.55 2.87 -18.74
CA GLU A 283 -1.37 1.76 -17.81
C GLU A 283 -0.14 2.02 -16.92
N MET A 284 -0.27 1.74 -15.62
CA MET A 284 0.83 1.88 -14.67
C MET A 284 1.74 0.63 -14.71
N PRO A 285 3.08 0.80 -14.72
CA PRO A 285 4.00 -0.32 -14.61
C PRO A 285 3.88 -0.98 -13.23
N ARG A 286 3.62 -2.29 -13.20
CA ARG A 286 3.40 -3.05 -11.96
C ARG A 286 4.37 -4.22 -11.81
N THR A 287 4.60 -4.58 -10.57
CA THR A 287 5.21 -5.87 -10.21
C THR A 287 4.17 -6.99 -10.38
N PRO A 288 4.57 -8.27 -10.45
CA PRO A 288 3.65 -9.40 -10.43
C PRO A 288 2.74 -9.44 -9.17
N SER A 289 3.14 -8.78 -8.09
CA SER A 289 2.32 -8.64 -6.87
C SER A 289 1.36 -7.45 -6.90
N GLY A 290 1.26 -6.72 -8.03
CA GLY A 290 0.33 -5.61 -8.23
C GLY A 290 0.82 -4.23 -7.76
N LYS A 291 2.07 -4.10 -7.26
CA LYS A 291 2.62 -2.81 -6.80
C LYS A 291 3.10 -1.96 -7.98
N ILE A 292 2.80 -0.66 -7.95
CA ILE A 292 3.33 0.30 -8.93
C ILE A 292 4.86 0.40 -8.80
N GLN A 293 5.56 0.30 -9.93
CA GLN A 293 7.01 0.38 -10.02
C GLN A 293 7.46 1.83 -10.22
N LYS A 294 7.51 2.62 -9.13
CA LYS A 294 7.87 4.06 -9.18
C LYS A 294 9.20 4.34 -9.87
N PHE A 295 10.18 3.43 -9.79
CA PHE A 295 11.45 3.59 -10.47
C PHE A 295 11.29 3.63 -12.01
N LYS A 296 10.39 2.81 -12.58
CA LYS A 296 10.09 2.86 -14.01
C LYS A 296 9.35 4.14 -14.41
N LEU A 297 8.55 4.69 -13.52
CA LEU A 297 7.90 5.98 -13.75
C LEU A 297 8.94 7.12 -13.78
N ARG A 298 9.95 7.07 -12.89
CA ARG A 298 11.08 8.02 -12.93
C ARG A 298 11.84 7.92 -14.26
N GLU A 299 12.21 6.70 -14.69
CA GLU A 299 12.88 6.46 -15.97
C GLU A 299 12.05 6.99 -17.17
N TYR A 300 10.74 6.82 -17.11
CA TYR A 300 9.83 7.36 -18.13
C TYR A 300 9.83 8.89 -18.16
N LEU A 301 9.74 9.55 -17.01
CA LEU A 301 9.74 11.01 -16.90
C LEU A 301 11.10 11.62 -17.30
N ASP A 302 12.20 10.94 -16.98
CA ASP A 302 13.56 11.36 -17.35
C ASP A 302 13.88 11.14 -18.85
N GLY A 303 12.96 10.56 -19.62
CA GLY A 303 13.16 10.25 -21.04
C GLY A 303 14.17 9.13 -21.30
N SER A 304 14.57 8.38 -20.27
CA SER A 304 15.52 7.26 -20.36
C SER A 304 14.85 5.90 -20.61
N ALA A 305 13.52 5.82 -20.52
CA ALA A 305 12.76 4.64 -20.86
C ALA A 305 12.78 4.43 -22.38
N THR A 306 13.51 3.44 -22.84
CA THR A 306 13.40 2.94 -24.22
C THR A 306 12.03 2.26 -24.37
N THR A 307 11.20 2.75 -25.30
CA THR A 307 9.91 2.17 -25.72
C THR A 307 10.03 0.71 -26.11
#